data_faaf5b7962ff4da3ffcb098b592c4f7d
#
_entry.id   faaf5b7962ff4da3ffcb098b592c4f7d
#
_cell.length_a   1.000
_cell.length_b   1.000
_cell.length_c   1.000
_cell.angle_alpha   90.00
_cell.angle_beta   90.00
_cell.angle_gamma   90.00
#
_symmetry.space_group_name_H-M   'P 1'
#
loop_
_entity.id
_entity.type
_entity.pdbx_description
1 polymer ?
#
loop_
_entity_poly.entity_id
_entity_poly.type
_entity_poly.pdbx_seq_one_letter_code
_entity_poly.pdbx_strand_id
1 'polypeptide(L)'
;MKILIIEDDIKIINFLKKGLEEECYIVDYSTNGDEGLYLASVNDYDLILLDIMLPIKDGMEVCKILRASKNLTPIIMLTAKDSIEDKIKGLDIGANDYLAKPFSFTELLARIRVQLRTNNSIQTKISIADLELDLLNKTANRASKNIVLTAKEFTLLEYLI
;
A
#
# COMPACT_ATOMS: atom_id res chain seq x y z
N MET A 1 -5.79 -4.96 6.08
CA MET A 1 -4.70 -4.00 5.77
C MET A 1 -5.22 -2.88 4.89
N LYS A 2 -4.86 -1.63 5.18
CA LYS A 2 -5.41 -0.43 4.54
C LYS A 2 -4.34 0.31 3.73
N ILE A 3 -4.64 0.61 2.46
CA ILE A 3 -3.72 1.27 1.52
C ILE A 3 -4.30 2.62 1.10
N LEU A 4 -3.46 3.67 1.10
CA LEU A 4 -3.80 4.98 0.53
C LEU A 4 -3.17 5.10 -0.86
N ILE A 5 -3.96 5.50 -1.85
CA ILE A 5 -3.50 5.85 -3.20
C ILE A 5 -3.55 7.37 -3.34
N ILE A 6 -2.45 7.99 -3.74
CA ILE A 6 -2.36 9.43 -4.07
C ILE A 6 -1.93 9.52 -5.52
N GLU A 7 -2.86 9.81 -6.42
CA GLU A 7 -2.71 9.74 -7.87
C GLU A 7 -3.76 10.66 -8.51
N ASP A 8 -3.43 11.45 -9.52
CA ASP A 8 -4.37 12.37 -10.16
C ASP A 8 -5.16 11.73 -11.32
N ASP A 9 -4.65 10.67 -11.93
CA ASP A 9 -5.35 9.94 -12.99
C ASP A 9 -6.40 8.96 -12.40
N ILE A 10 -7.67 9.34 -12.55
CA ILE A 10 -8.82 8.51 -12.12
C ILE A 10 -8.85 7.12 -12.75
N LYS A 11 -8.30 6.93 -13.95
CA LYS A 11 -8.25 5.60 -14.58
C LYS A 11 -7.25 4.69 -13.85
N ILE A 12 -6.10 5.25 -13.47
CA ILE A 12 -5.10 4.53 -12.67
C ILE A 12 -5.66 4.24 -11.28
N ILE A 13 -6.30 5.21 -10.62
CA ILE A 13 -6.96 5.00 -9.32
C ILE A 13 -7.96 3.84 -9.40
N ASN A 14 -8.87 3.87 -10.37
CA ASN A 14 -9.90 2.83 -10.51
C ASN A 14 -9.30 1.45 -10.80
N PHE A 15 -8.25 1.39 -11.62
CA PHE A 15 -7.52 0.15 -11.90
C PHE A 15 -6.85 -0.40 -10.63
N LEU A 16 -6.12 0.43 -9.90
CA LEU A 16 -5.43 0.04 -8.68
C LEU A 16 -6.42 -0.35 -7.59
N LYS A 17 -7.44 0.49 -7.35
CA LYS A 17 -8.47 0.24 -6.35
C LYS A 17 -9.15 -1.09 -6.57
N LYS A 18 -9.65 -1.34 -7.79
CA LYS A 18 -10.30 -2.60 -8.13
C LYS A 18 -9.39 -3.81 -7.86
N GLY A 19 -8.15 -3.78 -8.36
CA GLY A 19 -7.22 -4.89 -8.17
C GLY A 19 -6.86 -5.13 -6.70
N LEU A 20 -6.63 -4.05 -5.93
CA LEU A 20 -6.30 -4.16 -4.51
C LEU A 20 -7.49 -4.64 -3.66
N GLU A 21 -8.71 -4.21 -3.97
CA GLU A 21 -9.92 -4.69 -3.30
C GLU A 21 -10.18 -6.17 -3.60
N GLU A 22 -9.90 -6.64 -4.83
CA GLU A 22 -9.93 -8.08 -5.18
C GLU A 22 -8.92 -8.89 -4.38
N GLU A 23 -7.78 -8.28 -3.99
CA GLU A 23 -6.76 -8.87 -3.11
C GLU A 23 -7.03 -8.62 -1.61
N CYS A 24 -8.24 -8.24 -1.24
CA CYS A 24 -8.70 -8.02 0.14
C CYS A 24 -8.01 -6.87 0.89
N TYR A 25 -7.50 -5.85 0.19
CA TYR A 25 -7.07 -4.61 0.82
C TYR A 25 -8.23 -3.63 0.94
N ILE A 26 -8.23 -2.82 2.01
CA ILE A 26 -9.10 -1.65 2.12
C ILE A 26 -8.36 -0.49 1.46
N VAL A 27 -9.03 0.24 0.57
CA VAL A 27 -8.40 1.26 -0.25
C VAL A 27 -9.11 2.60 -0.11
N ASP A 28 -8.37 3.60 0.39
CA ASP A 28 -8.71 5.01 0.26
C ASP A 28 -7.88 5.63 -0.86
N TYR A 29 -8.35 6.74 -1.42
CA TYR A 29 -7.60 7.45 -2.45
C TYR A 29 -7.79 8.97 -2.35
N SER A 30 -6.84 9.71 -2.89
CA SER A 30 -6.95 11.14 -3.16
C SER A 30 -6.37 11.47 -4.55
N THR A 31 -6.86 12.56 -5.14
CA THR A 31 -6.45 13.03 -6.47
C THR A 31 -5.41 14.14 -6.43
N ASN A 32 -4.96 14.53 -5.25
CA ASN A 32 -3.95 15.57 -5.05
C ASN A 32 -3.15 15.35 -3.76
N GLY A 33 -1.97 16.00 -3.70
CA GLY A 33 -1.06 15.84 -2.58
C GLY A 33 -1.58 16.38 -1.25
N ASP A 34 -2.34 17.49 -1.25
CA ASP A 34 -2.83 18.11 -0.01
C ASP A 34 -3.88 17.23 0.69
N GLU A 35 -4.85 16.72 -0.07
CA GLU A 35 -5.84 15.78 0.44
C GLU A 35 -5.18 14.47 0.89
N GLY A 36 -4.19 13.97 0.12
CA GLY A 36 -3.41 12.79 0.49
C GLY A 36 -2.70 12.96 1.83
N LEU A 37 -2.05 14.10 2.05
CA LEU A 37 -1.42 14.46 3.33
C LEU A 37 -2.45 14.53 4.47
N TYR A 38 -3.60 15.14 4.22
CA TYR A 38 -4.67 15.19 5.22
C TYR A 38 -5.13 13.78 5.60
N LEU A 39 -5.45 12.94 4.61
CA LEU A 39 -5.87 11.56 4.88
C LEU A 39 -4.83 10.78 5.66
N ALA A 40 -3.54 10.91 5.29
CA ALA A 40 -2.44 10.25 5.98
C ALA A 40 -2.17 10.79 7.40
N SER A 41 -2.72 11.97 7.74
CA SER A 41 -2.62 12.55 9.10
C SER A 41 -3.75 12.12 10.04
N VAL A 42 -4.92 11.77 9.50
CA VAL A 42 -6.12 11.46 10.28
C VAL A 42 -6.48 9.97 10.31
N ASN A 43 -5.83 9.17 9.47
CA ASN A 43 -6.03 7.73 9.41
C ASN A 43 -4.69 6.99 9.46
N ASP A 44 -4.73 5.76 9.96
CA ASP A 44 -3.61 4.83 9.89
C ASP A 44 -3.68 4.03 8.59
N TYR A 45 -2.57 4.02 7.84
CA TYR A 45 -2.39 3.22 6.64
C TYR A 45 -1.20 2.30 6.80
N ASP A 46 -1.32 1.10 6.24
CA ASP A 46 -0.24 0.12 6.21
C ASP A 46 0.75 0.38 5.08
N LEU A 47 0.29 1.09 4.02
CA LEU A 47 1.12 1.46 2.86
C LEU A 47 0.49 2.63 2.10
N ILE A 48 1.36 3.45 1.49
CA ILE A 48 0.96 4.55 0.60
C ILE A 48 1.53 4.29 -0.80
N LEU A 49 0.67 4.32 -1.82
CA LEU A 49 1.05 4.41 -3.23
C LEU A 49 0.98 5.88 -3.62
N LEU A 50 2.09 6.45 -4.09
CA LEU A 50 2.22 7.88 -4.30
C LEU A 50 2.76 8.18 -5.69
N ASP A 51 1.95 8.83 -6.53
CA ASP A 51 2.47 9.36 -7.79
C ASP A 51 3.41 10.54 -7.54
N ILE A 52 4.50 10.59 -8.29
CA ILE A 52 5.43 11.73 -8.26
C ILE A 52 4.81 12.94 -8.97
N MET A 53 4.13 12.72 -10.08
CA MET A 53 3.65 13.81 -10.94
C MET A 53 2.24 14.28 -10.54
N LEU A 54 2.08 14.72 -9.31
CA LEU A 54 0.80 15.28 -8.84
C LEU A 54 0.71 16.78 -9.15
N PRO A 55 -0.51 17.31 -9.39
CA PRO A 55 -0.73 18.72 -9.51
C PRO A 55 -0.55 19.44 -8.17
N ILE A 56 -0.18 20.73 -8.21
CA ILE A 56 -0.04 21.64 -7.06
C ILE A 56 1.16 21.31 -6.18
N LYS A 57 1.21 20.08 -5.65
CA LYS A 57 2.27 19.59 -4.77
C LYS A 57 2.73 18.23 -5.27
N ASP A 58 3.99 18.14 -5.71
CA ASP A 58 4.53 16.89 -6.25
C ASP A 58 4.70 15.81 -5.17
N GLY A 59 4.73 14.54 -5.61
CA GLY A 59 4.82 13.40 -4.69
C GLY A 59 6.11 13.38 -3.88
N MET A 60 7.20 13.96 -4.38
CA MET A 60 8.46 14.06 -3.63
C MET A 60 8.29 14.98 -2.43
N GLU A 61 7.60 16.10 -2.61
CA GLU A 61 7.27 17.03 -1.53
C GLU A 61 6.32 16.41 -0.53
N VAL A 62 5.29 15.68 -0.99
CA VAL A 62 4.37 14.93 -0.13
C VAL A 62 5.15 13.93 0.75
N CYS A 63 6.05 13.13 0.16
CA CYS A 63 6.88 12.18 0.89
C CYS A 63 7.74 12.89 1.95
N LYS A 64 8.39 13.99 1.59
CA LYS A 64 9.22 14.78 2.49
C LYS A 64 8.42 15.30 3.71
N ILE A 65 7.21 15.80 3.48
CA ILE A 65 6.34 16.29 4.56
C ILE A 65 5.91 15.14 5.47
N LEU A 66 5.52 13.98 4.91
CA LEU A 66 5.19 12.79 5.69
C LEU A 66 6.34 12.36 6.58
N ARG A 67 7.57 12.31 6.07
CA ARG A 67 8.74 11.93 6.85
C ARG A 67 9.11 12.97 7.91
N ALA A 68 8.96 14.27 7.62
CA ALA A 68 9.16 15.35 8.57
C ALA A 68 8.17 15.28 9.75
N SER A 69 6.93 14.83 9.50
CA SER A 69 5.92 14.58 10.54
C SER A 69 6.10 13.25 11.29
N LYS A 70 7.22 12.53 11.05
CA LYS A 70 7.52 11.21 11.62
C LYS A 70 6.52 10.11 11.23
N ASN A 71 5.79 10.30 10.14
CA ASN A 71 5.00 9.23 9.55
C ASN A 71 5.94 8.23 8.87
N LEU A 72 6.01 7.01 9.41
CA LEU A 72 6.89 5.93 8.93
C LEU A 72 6.17 4.92 8.03
N THR A 73 4.92 5.17 7.66
CA THR A 73 4.16 4.33 6.73
C THR A 73 4.99 4.09 5.47
N PRO A 74 5.16 2.84 5.02
CA PRO A 74 5.87 2.54 3.78
C PRO A 74 5.26 3.28 2.59
N ILE A 75 6.12 3.86 1.76
CA ILE A 75 5.73 4.59 0.54
C ILE A 75 6.37 3.90 -0.66
N ILE A 76 5.52 3.49 -1.64
CA ILE A 76 5.96 3.11 -2.98
C ILE A 76 5.64 4.28 -3.91
N MET A 77 6.69 4.86 -4.50
CA MET A 77 6.53 5.91 -5.50
C MET A 77 6.16 5.32 -6.86
N LEU A 78 5.13 5.86 -7.49
CA LEU A 78 4.77 5.57 -8.88
C LEU A 78 5.34 6.69 -9.75
N THR A 79 6.09 6.34 -10.80
CA THR A 79 6.80 7.36 -11.59
C THR A 79 6.76 7.07 -13.08
N ALA A 80 6.50 8.10 -13.88
CA ALA A 80 6.71 8.04 -15.33
C ALA A 80 8.19 8.25 -15.72
N LYS A 81 9.06 8.62 -14.75
CA LYS A 81 10.47 8.91 -15.00
C LYS A 81 11.35 7.71 -14.66
N ASP A 82 12.07 7.22 -15.67
CA ASP A 82 13.01 6.11 -15.54
C ASP A 82 14.44 6.56 -15.16
N SER A 83 14.66 7.86 -14.87
CA SER A 83 16.00 8.32 -14.58
C SER A 83 16.49 7.75 -13.24
N ILE A 84 17.69 7.18 -13.27
CA ILE A 84 18.37 6.67 -12.07
C ILE A 84 18.51 7.79 -11.01
N GLU A 85 18.71 9.03 -11.45
CA GLU A 85 18.85 10.20 -10.59
C GLU A 85 17.58 10.52 -9.80
N ASP A 86 16.39 10.40 -10.41
CA ASP A 86 15.11 10.63 -9.73
C ASP A 86 14.81 9.51 -8.72
N LYS A 87 15.19 8.27 -9.03
CA LYS A 87 15.08 7.14 -8.10
C LYS A 87 15.98 7.32 -6.88
N ILE A 88 17.22 7.76 -7.07
CA ILE A 88 18.17 8.03 -5.97
C ILE A 88 17.64 9.16 -5.08
N LYS A 89 17.25 10.30 -5.68
CA LYS A 89 16.71 11.44 -4.91
C LYS A 89 15.53 11.07 -4.03
N GLY A 90 14.66 10.23 -4.52
CA GLY A 90 13.48 9.87 -3.77
C GLY A 90 13.73 8.84 -2.68
N LEU A 91 14.65 7.89 -2.86
CA LEU A 91 15.09 7.01 -1.78
C LEU A 91 15.76 7.83 -0.65
N ASP A 92 16.56 8.85 -1.00
CA ASP A 92 17.18 9.77 -0.04
C ASP A 92 16.13 10.59 0.75
N ILE A 93 14.98 10.89 0.15
CA ILE A 93 13.85 11.58 0.81
C ILE A 93 13.08 10.65 1.77
N GLY A 94 13.26 9.33 1.64
CA GLY A 94 12.67 8.35 2.54
C GLY A 94 11.51 7.53 1.96
N ALA A 95 11.38 7.47 0.63
CA ALA A 95 10.53 6.46 -0.01
C ALA A 95 11.13 5.05 0.21
N ASN A 96 10.27 4.04 0.28
CA ASN A 96 10.68 2.67 0.53
C ASN A 96 10.92 1.88 -0.76
N ASP A 97 10.25 2.27 -1.86
CA ASP A 97 10.40 1.62 -3.16
C ASP A 97 9.93 2.54 -4.29
N TYR A 98 10.30 2.18 -5.52
CA TYR A 98 9.95 2.88 -6.77
C TYR A 98 9.42 1.90 -7.79
N LEU A 99 8.34 2.29 -8.49
CA LEU A 99 7.76 1.53 -9.57
C LEU A 99 7.52 2.44 -10.78
N ALA A 100 8.19 2.14 -11.89
CA ALA A 100 8.05 2.91 -13.13
C ALA A 100 6.73 2.58 -13.85
N LYS A 101 6.03 3.60 -14.32
CA LYS A 101 4.87 3.48 -15.22
C LYS A 101 5.37 3.31 -16.68
N PRO A 102 4.79 2.39 -17.49
CA PRO A 102 3.71 1.47 -17.15
C PRO A 102 4.19 0.23 -16.39
N PHE A 103 3.43 -0.22 -15.42
CA PHE A 103 3.71 -1.41 -14.62
C PHE A 103 2.59 -2.45 -14.72
N SER A 104 2.91 -3.70 -14.41
CA SER A 104 1.90 -4.73 -14.23
C SER A 104 1.35 -4.72 -12.80
N PHE A 105 0.06 -5.04 -12.65
CA PHE A 105 -0.54 -5.16 -11.31
C PHE A 105 0.17 -6.24 -10.46
N THR A 106 0.59 -7.34 -11.10
CA THR A 106 1.34 -8.42 -10.43
C THR A 106 2.67 -7.94 -9.84
N GLU A 107 3.40 -7.07 -10.56
CA GLU A 107 4.64 -6.49 -10.06
C GLU A 107 4.37 -5.56 -8.86
N LEU A 108 3.38 -4.66 -8.98
CA LEU A 108 2.98 -3.79 -7.88
C LEU A 108 2.60 -4.60 -6.64
N LEU A 109 1.79 -5.64 -6.80
CA LEU A 109 1.34 -6.50 -5.70
C LEU A 109 2.52 -7.20 -5.00
N ALA A 110 3.51 -7.69 -5.77
CA ALA A 110 4.72 -8.28 -5.19
C ALA A 110 5.50 -7.26 -4.34
N ARG A 111 5.66 -6.02 -4.82
CA ARG A 111 6.33 -4.93 -4.09
C ARG A 111 5.57 -4.53 -2.82
N ILE A 112 4.24 -4.41 -2.89
CA ILE A 112 3.37 -4.17 -1.72
C ILE A 112 3.63 -5.22 -0.65
N ARG A 113 3.61 -6.50 -1.02
CA ARG A 113 3.86 -7.61 -0.08
C ARG A 113 5.24 -7.53 0.58
N VAL A 114 6.28 -7.11 -0.15
CA VAL A 114 7.62 -6.90 0.40
C VAL A 114 7.61 -5.79 1.45
N GLN A 115 7.02 -4.63 1.13
CA GLN A 115 6.98 -3.50 2.06
C GLN A 115 6.18 -3.80 3.33
N LEU A 116 5.04 -4.48 3.20
CA LEU A 116 4.23 -4.89 4.34
C LEU A 116 4.94 -5.92 5.24
N ARG A 117 5.78 -6.79 4.66
CA ARG A 117 6.55 -7.79 5.42
C ARG A 117 7.72 -7.17 6.20
N THR A 118 8.40 -6.16 5.63
CA THR A 118 9.54 -5.49 6.26
C THR A 118 9.15 -4.52 7.36
N ASN A 119 7.91 -4.07 7.39
CA ASN A 119 7.41 -3.23 8.47
C ASN A 119 7.09 -4.08 9.70
N ASN A 120 8.09 -4.25 10.58
CA ASN A 120 8.00 -5.07 11.80
C ASN A 120 6.88 -4.66 12.78
N SER A 121 6.22 -3.53 12.56
CA SER A 121 5.05 -3.10 13.34
C SER A 121 3.73 -3.73 12.86
N ILE A 122 3.71 -4.33 11.66
CA ILE A 122 2.51 -4.93 11.09
C ILE A 122 2.48 -6.42 11.48
N GLN A 123 1.48 -6.80 12.25
CA GLN A 123 1.20 -8.20 12.52
C GLN A 123 0.71 -8.88 11.24
N THR A 124 1.58 -9.65 10.60
CA THR A 124 1.28 -10.30 9.32
C THR A 124 0.52 -11.62 9.46
N LYS A 125 0.49 -12.16 10.68
CA LYS A 125 -0.25 -13.38 11.04
C LYS A 125 -1.05 -13.14 12.31
N ILE A 126 -2.28 -13.61 12.30
CA ILE A 126 -3.17 -13.62 13.46
C ILE A 126 -3.51 -15.08 13.76
N SER A 127 -3.43 -15.48 15.04
CA SER A 127 -3.76 -16.83 15.46
C SER A 127 -4.71 -16.82 16.65
N ILE A 128 -5.80 -17.59 16.55
CA ILE A 128 -6.71 -17.87 17.65
C ILE A 128 -6.93 -19.37 17.74
N ALA A 129 -6.52 -19.96 18.84
CA ALA A 129 -6.52 -21.42 19.05
C ALA A 129 -5.75 -22.13 17.91
N ASP A 130 -6.42 -22.98 17.13
CA ASP A 130 -5.86 -23.73 16.01
C ASP A 130 -6.05 -23.05 14.64
N LEU A 131 -6.66 -21.84 14.61
CA LEU A 131 -6.85 -21.05 13.40
C LEU A 131 -5.72 -20.04 13.25
N GLU A 132 -5.05 -20.05 12.09
CA GLU A 132 -4.02 -19.07 11.68
C GLU A 132 -4.47 -18.36 10.41
N LEU A 133 -4.44 -17.02 10.41
CA LEU A 133 -4.61 -16.18 9.22
C LEU A 133 -3.27 -15.57 8.84
N ASP A 134 -2.89 -15.73 7.58
CA ASP A 134 -1.78 -14.98 6.97
C ASP A 134 -2.36 -13.80 6.19
N LEU A 135 -2.19 -12.60 6.75
CA LEU A 135 -2.75 -11.37 6.20
C LEU A 135 -2.07 -10.92 4.91
N LEU A 136 -0.82 -11.33 4.69
CA LEU A 136 -0.07 -11.00 3.47
C LEU A 136 -0.47 -11.88 2.29
N ASN A 137 -0.53 -13.20 2.55
CA ASN A 137 -0.85 -14.18 1.52
C ASN A 137 -2.35 -14.43 1.38
N LYS A 138 -3.18 -13.79 2.26
CA LYS A 138 -4.63 -13.94 2.30
C LYS A 138 -5.07 -15.39 2.40
N THR A 139 -4.37 -16.16 3.26
CA THR A 139 -4.64 -17.57 3.49
C THR A 139 -5.06 -17.83 4.93
N ALA A 140 -5.94 -18.81 5.10
CA ALA A 140 -6.39 -19.28 6.41
C ALA A 140 -6.04 -20.76 6.58
N ASN A 141 -5.51 -21.13 7.74
CA ASN A 141 -5.18 -22.51 8.08
C ASN A 141 -5.82 -22.88 9.42
N ARG A 142 -6.37 -24.08 9.53
CA ARG A 142 -6.87 -24.61 10.78
C ARG A 142 -6.40 -26.06 10.95
N ALA A 143 -5.78 -26.37 12.09
CA ALA A 143 -5.22 -27.68 12.37
C ALA A 143 -4.36 -28.22 11.20
N SER A 144 -3.48 -27.36 10.64
CA SER A 144 -2.61 -27.63 9.47
C SER A 144 -3.34 -27.91 8.16
N LYS A 145 -4.63 -27.62 8.07
CA LYS A 145 -5.41 -27.71 6.81
C LYS A 145 -5.67 -26.31 6.27
N ASN A 146 -5.37 -26.11 4.99
CA ASN A 146 -5.70 -24.87 4.31
C ASN A 146 -7.22 -24.75 4.13
N ILE A 147 -7.77 -23.58 4.48
CA ILE A 147 -9.17 -23.21 4.27
C ILE A 147 -9.20 -22.28 3.06
N VAL A 148 -9.89 -22.70 2.00
CA VAL A 148 -10.09 -21.87 0.82
C VAL A 148 -11.22 -20.88 1.10
N LEU A 149 -10.89 -19.60 1.13
CA LEU A 149 -11.84 -18.51 1.36
C LEU A 149 -11.86 -17.59 0.13
N THR A 150 -13.03 -17.06 -0.16
CA THR A 150 -13.15 -15.91 -1.07
C THR A 150 -12.58 -14.65 -0.40
N ALA A 151 -12.30 -13.61 -1.19
CA ALA A 151 -11.82 -12.33 -0.68
C ALA A 151 -12.73 -11.74 0.42
N LYS A 152 -14.06 -11.82 0.22
CA LYS A 152 -15.05 -11.32 1.20
C LYS A 152 -15.06 -12.13 2.48
N GLU A 153 -14.98 -13.45 2.38
CA GLU A 153 -14.94 -14.35 3.54
C GLU A 153 -13.67 -14.14 4.34
N PHE A 154 -12.52 -13.95 3.66
CA PHE A 154 -11.26 -13.65 4.32
C PHE A 154 -11.33 -12.32 5.08
N THR A 155 -11.83 -11.25 4.44
CA THR A 155 -11.98 -9.93 5.07
C THR A 155 -12.92 -9.98 6.28
N LEU A 156 -14.03 -10.72 6.16
CA LEU A 156 -14.95 -10.90 7.29
C LEU A 156 -14.27 -11.64 8.45
N LEU A 157 -13.53 -12.69 8.15
CA LEU A 157 -12.81 -13.47 9.16
C LEU A 157 -11.71 -12.64 9.84
N GLU A 158 -10.96 -11.82 9.06
CA GLU A 158 -9.96 -10.87 9.58
C GLU A 158 -10.59 -9.85 10.55
N TYR A 159 -11.83 -9.41 10.27
CA TYR A 159 -12.54 -8.47 11.12
C TYR A 159 -13.05 -9.08 12.44
N LEU A 160 -13.36 -10.39 12.42
CA LEU A 160 -13.95 -11.10 13.58
C LEU A 160 -12.91 -11.63 14.58
N ILE A 161 -11.62 -11.63 14.21
CA ILE A 161 -10.50 -12.13 15.00
C ILE A 161 -9.75 -10.98 15.65
#